data_bad14d191971ea296a72756294074701
#
_entry.id   bad14d191971ea296a72756294074701
#
_cell.length_a   1.000
_cell.length_b   1.000
_cell.length_c   1.000
_cell.angle_alpha   90.00
_cell.angle_beta   90.00
_cell.angle_gamma   90.00
#
_symmetry.space_group_name_H-M   'P 1'
#
loop_
_entity.id
_entity.type
_entity.pdbx_description
1 polymer ?
#
loop_
_entity_poly.entity_id
_entity_poly.type
_entity_poly.pdbx_seq_one_letter_code
_entity_poly.pdbx_strand_id
1 'polypeptide(L)'
;NRAIYYRSSGDLDTALFYDMKCLPLMQEIGDLKGESSCNSNIGLTYSYKGDFTTALEYMFKGVKMKETIHDKKGMASGYNNIGNIYITLGDYKKALNYHLKSLKIREDMDNKLGVGMSYNNIGNIFSSQDNIERALDYYRKALQINEELKDSTGIGNACNNIGNMFTAKKQYRDARVYYFKALEANKTVGDKRGIATCYNNIGNVYLDEKKAEESLTYQLKSYNLYKKIDDKKGIVEAAGGTGRAYALKNDLTNALYYNTLALKIAQEIDFKEGVRDAYRDFAAFYKKQNQFEKALQYTKLFNAAKDSILNKDNYKQISELNTRYETDKKEREILLLTKDQELKTKMIRQQQFVRWGLIGGLILLFVSIYSIFRRYRFKQTANLLLEKQNKEIQEKNRLITDSIDYARSIQEAVFPTAKEIQSIFPSSFLLYKPKAVVSGDFYWTGKVNDELICATADCTGHG
;
A
#
# COMPACT_ATOMS: atom_id res chain seq x y z
N ASN A 1 11.60 6.07 23.85
CA ASN A 1 12.77 6.01 22.96
C ASN A 1 13.62 4.72 23.09
N ARG A 2 13.67 4.06 24.28
CA ARG A 2 14.43 2.80 24.45
C ARG A 2 13.84 1.65 23.61
N ALA A 3 12.53 1.47 23.62
CA ALA A 3 11.86 0.44 22.84
C ALA A 3 12.16 0.54 21.32
N ILE A 4 12.20 1.77 20.78
CA ILE A 4 12.55 2.01 19.37
C ILE A 4 13.99 1.55 19.07
N TYR A 5 14.92 1.88 19.98
CA TYR A 5 16.33 1.44 19.84
C TYR A 5 16.44 -0.08 19.82
N TYR A 6 15.85 -0.77 20.80
CA TYR A 6 15.90 -2.23 20.87
C TYR A 6 15.20 -2.91 19.68
N ARG A 7 14.09 -2.30 19.18
CA ARG A 7 13.42 -2.80 17.97
C ARG A 7 14.29 -2.66 16.74
N SER A 8 15.04 -1.56 16.63
CA SER A 8 15.96 -1.34 15.50
C SER A 8 17.21 -2.22 15.56
N SER A 9 17.66 -2.61 16.76
CA SER A 9 18.76 -3.56 16.96
C SER A 9 18.34 -5.03 16.86
N GLY A 10 17.02 -5.32 16.70
CA GLY A 10 16.50 -6.68 16.59
C GLY A 10 16.18 -7.34 17.92
N ASP A 11 16.44 -6.71 19.05
CA ASP A 11 16.05 -7.20 20.38
C ASP A 11 14.57 -6.89 20.64
N LEU A 12 13.70 -7.70 20.05
CA LEU A 12 12.26 -7.50 20.07
C LEU A 12 11.64 -7.76 21.46
N ASP A 13 12.26 -8.62 22.27
CA ASP A 13 11.76 -8.90 23.63
C ASP A 13 12.00 -7.73 24.57
N THR A 14 13.18 -7.16 24.53
CA THR A 14 13.48 -5.93 25.30
C THR A 14 12.66 -4.75 24.79
N ALA A 15 12.43 -4.60 23.49
CA ALA A 15 11.56 -3.58 22.93
C ALA A 15 10.13 -3.71 23.46
N LEU A 16 9.57 -4.93 23.44
CA LEU A 16 8.23 -5.23 23.94
C LEU A 16 8.09 -4.93 25.44
N PHE A 17 9.11 -5.30 26.23
CA PHE A 17 9.14 -5.00 27.65
C PHE A 17 9.00 -3.50 27.94
N TYR A 18 9.74 -2.65 27.22
CA TYR A 18 9.62 -1.20 27.40
C TYR A 18 8.30 -0.63 26.89
N ASP A 19 7.78 -1.11 25.77
CA ASP A 19 6.48 -0.70 25.25
C ASP A 19 5.34 -1.09 26.20
N MET A 20 5.36 -2.31 26.77
CA MET A 20 4.39 -2.80 27.75
C MET A 20 4.47 -2.04 29.07
N LYS A 21 5.66 -1.61 29.51
CA LYS A 21 5.79 -0.75 30.68
C LYS A 21 5.27 0.67 30.45
N CYS A 22 5.37 1.18 29.23
CA CYS A 22 4.90 2.51 28.87
C CYS A 22 3.37 2.60 28.90
N LEU A 23 2.67 1.56 28.45
CA LEU A 23 1.21 1.57 28.30
C LEU A 23 0.44 1.92 29.57
N PRO A 24 0.63 1.24 30.73
CA PRO A 24 -0.08 1.57 31.96
C PRO A 24 0.25 2.97 32.48
N LEU A 25 1.48 3.45 32.29
CA LEU A 25 1.84 4.81 32.69
C LEU A 25 1.08 5.87 31.89
N MET A 26 0.88 5.65 30.57
CA MET A 26 0.08 6.57 29.76
C MET A 26 -1.40 6.53 30.15
N GLN A 27 -1.90 5.37 30.54
CA GLN A 27 -3.26 5.20 31.06
C GLN A 27 -3.46 5.92 32.38
N GLU A 28 -2.52 5.78 33.32
CA GLU A 28 -2.56 6.42 34.65
C GLU A 28 -2.58 7.95 34.55
N ILE A 29 -1.78 8.54 33.67
CA ILE A 29 -1.73 9.99 33.45
C ILE A 29 -2.83 10.50 32.50
N GLY A 30 -3.65 9.62 31.92
CA GLY A 30 -4.72 9.98 30.99
C GLY A 30 -4.24 10.51 29.64
N ASP A 31 -2.99 10.22 29.23
CA ASP A 31 -2.45 10.62 27.93
C ASP A 31 -2.92 9.66 26.83
N LEU A 32 -4.10 9.94 26.27
CA LEU A 32 -4.67 9.14 25.15
C LEU A 32 -3.78 9.10 23.93
N LYS A 33 -3.01 10.14 23.64
CA LYS A 33 -2.09 10.18 22.51
C LYS A 33 -0.88 9.26 22.77
N GLY A 34 -0.31 9.32 23.96
CA GLY A 34 0.75 8.43 24.43
C GLY A 34 0.27 6.98 24.43
N GLU A 35 -0.91 6.70 24.98
CA GLU A 35 -1.51 5.37 25.01
C GLU A 35 -1.70 4.80 23.59
N SER A 36 -2.26 5.59 22.66
CA SER A 36 -2.42 5.18 21.27
C SER A 36 -1.09 4.87 20.57
N SER A 37 -0.03 5.60 20.95
CA SER A 37 1.32 5.39 20.43
C SER A 37 1.94 4.12 21.01
N CYS A 38 1.78 3.84 22.30
CA CYS A 38 2.21 2.60 22.94
C CYS A 38 1.53 1.39 22.29
N ASN A 39 0.21 1.42 22.10
CA ASN A 39 -0.52 0.36 21.41
C ASN A 39 0.04 0.12 19.99
N SER A 40 0.30 1.19 19.22
CA SER A 40 0.88 1.06 17.88
C SER A 40 2.28 0.46 17.89
N ASN A 41 3.12 0.81 18.88
CA ASN A 41 4.48 0.30 19.02
C ASN A 41 4.48 -1.18 19.42
N ILE A 42 3.62 -1.57 20.38
CA ILE A 42 3.42 -2.97 20.77
C ILE A 42 3.01 -3.80 19.54
N GLY A 43 2.00 -3.32 18.79
CA GLY A 43 1.56 -3.97 17.56
C GLY A 43 2.67 -4.09 16.53
N LEU A 44 3.53 -3.07 16.37
CA LEU A 44 4.68 -3.12 15.47
C LEU A 44 5.71 -4.17 15.92
N THR A 45 5.99 -4.26 17.24
CA THR A 45 6.92 -5.25 17.77
C THR A 45 6.41 -6.67 17.58
N TYR A 46 5.11 -6.94 17.82
CA TYR A 46 4.50 -8.24 17.53
C TYR A 46 4.52 -8.58 16.03
N SER A 47 4.35 -7.59 15.15
CA SER A 47 4.48 -7.79 13.71
C SER A 47 5.90 -8.25 13.32
N TYR A 48 6.93 -7.66 13.91
CA TYR A 48 8.32 -8.12 13.69
C TYR A 48 8.61 -9.51 14.27
N LYS A 49 7.92 -9.91 15.33
CA LYS A 49 7.97 -11.27 15.89
C LYS A 49 7.19 -12.30 15.06
N GLY A 50 6.40 -11.85 14.06
CA GLY A 50 5.55 -12.71 13.24
C GLY A 50 4.21 -13.09 13.88
N ASP A 51 3.89 -12.55 15.05
CA ASP A 51 2.57 -12.69 15.67
C ASP A 51 1.62 -11.62 15.12
N PHE A 52 1.11 -11.86 13.93
CA PHE A 52 0.27 -10.91 13.20
C PHE A 52 -1.12 -10.73 13.82
N THR A 53 -1.63 -11.73 14.53
CA THR A 53 -2.92 -11.65 15.22
C THR A 53 -2.86 -10.62 16.34
N THR A 54 -1.91 -10.79 17.26
CA THR A 54 -1.69 -9.84 18.37
C THR A 54 -1.27 -8.46 17.85
N ALA A 55 -0.44 -8.43 16.78
CA ALA A 55 -0.04 -7.18 16.14
C ALA A 55 -1.24 -6.36 15.66
N LEU A 56 -2.18 -6.98 14.93
CA LEU A 56 -3.38 -6.32 14.43
C LEU A 56 -4.31 -5.88 15.56
N GLU A 57 -4.44 -6.68 16.63
CA GLU A 57 -5.25 -6.32 17.80
C GLU A 57 -4.79 -4.98 18.40
N TYR A 58 -3.49 -4.86 18.68
CA TYR A 58 -2.91 -3.64 19.23
C TYR A 58 -2.93 -2.48 18.22
N MET A 59 -2.68 -2.74 16.94
CA MET A 59 -2.78 -1.72 15.89
C MET A 59 -4.20 -1.17 15.78
N PHE A 60 -5.23 -2.00 15.80
CA PHE A 60 -6.62 -1.54 15.77
C PHE A 60 -7.00 -0.75 17.03
N LYS A 61 -6.56 -1.18 18.22
CA LYS A 61 -6.73 -0.39 19.46
C LYS A 61 -6.11 1.00 19.30
N GLY A 62 -4.86 1.07 18.82
CA GLY A 62 -4.16 2.33 18.62
C GLY A 62 -4.83 3.24 17.59
N VAL A 63 -5.28 2.69 16.44
CA VAL A 63 -6.00 3.47 15.41
C VAL A 63 -7.35 3.96 15.94
N LYS A 64 -8.11 3.12 16.66
CA LYS A 64 -9.40 3.50 17.27
C LYS A 64 -9.25 4.72 18.21
N MET A 65 -8.19 4.74 19.02
CA MET A 65 -7.91 5.86 19.89
C MET A 65 -7.53 7.13 19.11
N LYS A 66 -6.70 6.98 18.04
CA LYS A 66 -6.34 8.10 17.15
C LYS A 66 -7.54 8.69 16.43
N GLU A 67 -8.52 7.86 16.04
CA GLU A 67 -9.81 8.32 15.51
C GLU A 67 -10.57 9.17 16.55
N THR A 68 -10.61 8.73 17.82
CA THR A 68 -11.29 9.45 18.92
C THR A 68 -10.67 10.82 19.19
N ILE A 69 -9.34 10.92 19.14
CA ILE A 69 -8.61 12.20 19.36
C ILE A 69 -8.35 12.99 18.07
N HIS A 70 -8.91 12.56 16.94
CA HIS A 70 -8.75 13.19 15.62
C HIS A 70 -7.29 13.35 15.16
N ASP A 71 -6.38 12.45 15.59
CA ASP A 71 -4.97 12.45 15.16
C ASP A 71 -4.84 11.87 13.73
N LYS A 72 -5.10 12.71 12.73
CA LYS A 72 -5.02 12.33 11.32
C LYS A 72 -3.66 11.73 10.93
N LYS A 73 -2.55 12.32 11.40
CA LYS A 73 -1.19 11.82 11.13
C LYS A 73 -0.98 10.43 11.70
N GLY A 74 -1.41 10.23 12.94
CA GLY A 74 -1.35 8.93 13.61
C GLY A 74 -2.24 7.88 12.94
N MET A 75 -3.46 8.26 12.52
CA MET A 75 -4.38 7.39 11.77
C MET A 75 -3.75 6.91 10.45
N ALA A 76 -3.19 7.83 9.66
CA ALA A 76 -2.53 7.48 8.40
C ALA A 76 -1.38 6.48 8.61
N SER A 77 -0.54 6.70 9.63
CA SER A 77 0.54 5.77 9.99
C SER A 77 0.01 4.43 10.47
N GLY A 78 -1.04 4.41 11.28
CA GLY A 78 -1.67 3.18 11.76
C GLY A 78 -2.26 2.34 10.62
N TYR A 79 -3.03 2.95 9.72
CA TYR A 79 -3.57 2.26 8.55
C TYR A 79 -2.47 1.74 7.62
N ASN A 80 -1.38 2.50 7.44
CA ASN A 80 -0.22 2.05 6.68
C ASN A 80 0.39 0.78 7.29
N ASN A 81 0.59 0.73 8.61
CA ASN A 81 1.16 -0.43 9.29
C ASN A 81 0.24 -1.66 9.22
N ILE A 82 -1.08 -1.45 9.40
CA ILE A 82 -2.08 -2.51 9.22
C ILE A 82 -2.03 -3.05 7.77
N GLY A 83 -1.94 -2.16 6.78
CA GLY A 83 -1.79 -2.54 5.37
C GLY A 83 -0.55 -3.40 5.12
N ASN A 84 0.59 -3.04 5.71
CA ASN A 84 1.84 -3.82 5.61
C ASN A 84 1.69 -5.23 6.21
N ILE A 85 1.00 -5.37 7.34
CA ILE A 85 0.72 -6.68 7.94
C ILE A 85 -0.11 -7.53 6.96
N TYR A 86 -1.15 -6.95 6.33
CA TYR A 86 -1.96 -7.68 5.35
C TYR A 86 -1.20 -8.04 4.06
N ILE A 87 -0.19 -7.24 3.64
CA ILE A 87 0.72 -7.65 2.55
C ILE A 87 1.47 -8.92 2.95
N THR A 88 2.07 -8.95 4.15
CA THR A 88 2.81 -10.12 4.66
C THR A 88 1.92 -11.35 4.75
N LEU A 89 0.65 -11.18 5.09
CA LEU A 89 -0.35 -12.24 5.15
C LEU A 89 -0.87 -12.68 3.77
N GLY A 90 -0.55 -11.94 2.69
CA GLY A 90 -1.07 -12.19 1.35
C GLY A 90 -2.54 -11.77 1.13
N ASP A 91 -3.17 -11.10 2.10
CA ASP A 91 -4.51 -10.50 1.92
C ASP A 91 -4.41 -9.14 1.24
N TYR A 92 -4.08 -9.19 -0.04
CA TYR A 92 -3.85 -7.99 -0.84
C TYR A 92 -5.08 -7.07 -0.96
N LYS A 93 -6.29 -7.62 -0.85
CA LYS A 93 -7.52 -6.83 -0.88
C LYS A 93 -7.64 -5.93 0.35
N LYS A 94 -7.42 -6.49 1.55
CA LYS A 94 -7.40 -5.70 2.78
C LYS A 94 -6.21 -4.76 2.83
N ALA A 95 -5.02 -5.21 2.42
CA ALA A 95 -3.82 -4.37 2.31
C ALA A 95 -4.10 -3.10 1.49
N LEU A 96 -4.67 -3.27 0.29
CA LEU A 96 -5.00 -2.15 -0.59
C LEU A 96 -6.02 -1.20 0.06
N ASN A 97 -7.06 -1.72 0.70
CA ASN A 97 -8.05 -0.90 1.39
C ASN A 97 -7.41 -0.01 2.48
N TYR A 98 -6.53 -0.58 3.32
CA TYR A 98 -5.88 0.18 4.39
C TYR A 98 -4.85 1.19 3.85
N HIS A 99 -4.08 0.84 2.82
CA HIS A 99 -3.18 1.80 2.19
C HIS A 99 -3.93 2.95 1.48
N LEU A 100 -5.10 2.69 0.87
CA LEU A 100 -5.94 3.74 0.30
C LEU A 100 -6.53 4.65 1.39
N LYS A 101 -6.95 4.10 2.54
CA LYS A 101 -7.36 4.92 3.71
C LYS A 101 -6.22 5.82 4.18
N SER A 102 -4.99 5.29 4.26
CA SER A 102 -3.79 6.06 4.60
C SER A 102 -3.48 7.14 3.57
N LEU A 103 -3.52 6.80 2.28
CA LEU A 103 -3.28 7.72 1.17
C LEU A 103 -4.24 8.90 1.21
N LYS A 104 -5.55 8.64 1.30
CA LYS A 104 -6.57 9.68 1.36
C LYS A 104 -6.33 10.67 2.50
N ILE A 105 -6.01 10.18 3.71
CA ILE A 105 -5.73 11.07 4.84
C ILE A 105 -4.47 11.92 4.57
N ARG A 106 -3.44 11.35 3.93
CA ARG A 106 -2.19 12.05 3.60
C ARG A 106 -2.41 13.12 2.52
N GLU A 107 -3.28 12.85 1.54
CA GLU A 107 -3.73 13.81 0.52
C GLU A 107 -4.52 14.95 1.18
N ASP A 108 -5.50 14.64 2.04
CA ASP A 108 -6.30 15.63 2.79
C ASP A 108 -5.44 16.53 3.71
N MET A 109 -4.24 16.08 4.07
CA MET A 109 -3.26 16.83 4.89
C MET A 109 -2.19 17.55 4.05
N ASP A 110 -2.23 17.49 2.74
CA ASP A 110 -1.16 17.95 1.81
C ASP A 110 0.23 17.38 2.17
N ASN A 111 0.28 16.16 2.71
CA ASN A 111 1.52 15.50 3.09
C ASN A 111 2.11 14.76 1.90
N LYS A 112 2.77 15.48 1.00
CA LYS A 112 3.37 14.94 -0.23
C LYS A 112 4.33 13.78 0.04
N LEU A 113 5.21 13.89 1.05
CA LEU A 113 6.12 12.81 1.42
C LEU A 113 5.34 11.53 1.80
N GLY A 114 4.29 11.67 2.60
CA GLY A 114 3.41 10.56 2.96
C GLY A 114 2.68 9.97 1.76
N VAL A 115 2.25 10.79 0.80
CA VAL A 115 1.62 10.34 -0.45
C VAL A 115 2.59 9.48 -1.27
N GLY A 116 3.85 9.91 -1.44
CA GLY A 116 4.90 9.13 -2.10
C GLY A 116 5.12 7.76 -1.44
N MET A 117 5.18 7.73 -0.11
CA MET A 117 5.25 6.46 0.65
C MET A 117 4.03 5.57 0.42
N SER A 118 2.81 6.14 0.36
CA SER A 118 1.59 5.37 0.11
C SER A 118 1.59 4.77 -1.30
N TYR A 119 1.99 5.52 -2.31
CA TYR A 119 2.10 4.99 -3.67
C TYR A 119 3.13 3.85 -3.75
N ASN A 120 4.28 3.98 -3.09
CA ASN A 120 5.26 2.91 -3.05
C ASN A 120 4.68 1.62 -2.41
N ASN A 121 3.92 1.74 -1.32
CA ASN A 121 3.31 0.59 -0.66
C ASN A 121 2.17 -0.04 -1.50
N ILE A 122 1.37 0.78 -2.20
CA ILE A 122 0.38 0.27 -3.15
C ILE A 122 1.08 -0.45 -4.31
N GLY A 123 2.20 0.07 -4.79
CA GLY A 123 3.06 -0.61 -5.77
C GLY A 123 3.53 -1.98 -5.28
N ASN A 124 3.93 -2.10 -4.01
CA ASN A 124 4.32 -3.39 -3.40
C ASN A 124 3.16 -4.41 -3.44
N ILE A 125 1.91 -3.98 -3.23
CA ILE A 125 0.75 -4.87 -3.32
C ILE A 125 0.62 -5.43 -4.74
N PHE A 126 0.67 -4.56 -5.76
CA PHE A 126 0.57 -5.00 -7.14
C PHE A 126 1.76 -5.85 -7.57
N SER A 127 2.97 -5.55 -7.08
CA SER A 127 4.15 -6.40 -7.27
C SER A 127 3.93 -7.80 -6.67
N SER A 128 3.38 -7.90 -5.47
CA SER A 128 3.08 -9.19 -4.82
C SER A 128 1.97 -9.99 -5.52
N GLN A 129 1.17 -9.33 -6.36
CA GLN A 129 0.15 -9.95 -7.21
C GLN A 129 0.67 -10.24 -8.63
N ASP A 130 1.98 -10.13 -8.86
CA ASP A 130 2.61 -10.24 -10.19
C ASP A 130 2.04 -9.26 -11.23
N ASN A 131 1.35 -8.20 -10.80
CA ASN A 131 0.83 -7.15 -11.68
C ASN A 131 1.89 -6.07 -11.90
N ILE A 132 2.89 -6.41 -12.71
CA ILE A 132 4.09 -5.61 -12.92
C ILE A 132 3.76 -4.21 -13.45
N GLU A 133 2.79 -4.08 -14.37
CA GLU A 133 2.47 -2.80 -15.00
C GLU A 133 1.85 -1.81 -13.98
N ARG A 134 0.92 -2.28 -13.17
CA ARG A 134 0.35 -1.45 -12.10
C ARG A 134 1.39 -1.12 -11.03
N ALA A 135 2.23 -2.07 -10.66
CA ALA A 135 3.32 -1.82 -9.73
C ALA A 135 4.24 -0.70 -10.24
N LEU A 136 4.67 -0.77 -11.51
CA LEU A 136 5.49 0.25 -12.15
C LEU A 136 4.81 1.63 -12.17
N ASP A 137 3.50 1.70 -12.46
CA ASP A 137 2.75 2.96 -12.45
C ASP A 137 2.83 3.64 -11.06
N TYR A 138 2.53 2.88 -10.01
CA TYR A 138 2.56 3.40 -8.64
C TYR A 138 3.98 3.74 -8.16
N TYR A 139 4.98 2.95 -8.50
CA TYR A 139 6.36 3.26 -8.15
C TYR A 139 6.88 4.51 -8.89
N ARG A 140 6.47 4.74 -10.14
CA ARG A 140 6.80 5.95 -10.89
C ARG A 140 6.15 7.18 -10.28
N LYS A 141 4.88 7.11 -9.85
CA LYS A 141 4.21 8.18 -9.09
C LYS A 141 4.97 8.50 -7.79
N ALA A 142 5.38 7.46 -7.06
CA ALA A 142 6.19 7.63 -5.86
C ALA A 142 7.54 8.29 -6.18
N LEU A 143 8.23 7.83 -7.23
CA LEU A 143 9.52 8.37 -7.66
C LEU A 143 9.40 9.85 -8.05
N GLN A 144 8.40 10.22 -8.83
CA GLN A 144 8.16 11.61 -9.23
C GLN A 144 8.02 12.53 -8.01
N ILE A 145 7.18 12.17 -7.04
CA ILE A 145 7.00 12.97 -5.82
C ILE A 145 8.31 13.09 -5.04
N ASN A 146 9.05 11.98 -4.89
CA ASN A 146 10.29 11.98 -4.14
C ASN A 146 11.39 12.81 -4.84
N GLU A 147 11.42 12.84 -6.18
CA GLU A 147 12.31 13.70 -6.96
C GLU A 147 11.95 15.19 -6.78
N GLU A 148 10.65 15.54 -6.84
CA GLU A 148 10.17 16.90 -6.58
C GLU A 148 10.56 17.38 -5.17
N LEU A 149 10.48 16.48 -4.18
CA LEU A 149 10.84 16.76 -2.79
C LEU A 149 12.34 16.63 -2.50
N LYS A 150 13.14 16.14 -3.45
CA LYS A 150 14.55 15.79 -3.27
C LYS A 150 14.78 14.81 -2.11
N ASP A 151 13.78 13.91 -1.87
CA ASP A 151 13.89 12.86 -0.87
C ASP A 151 14.71 11.69 -1.39
N SER A 152 16.01 11.71 -1.13
CA SER A 152 16.92 10.67 -1.57
C SER A 152 16.55 9.28 -1.03
N THR A 153 15.99 9.19 0.19
CA THR A 153 15.51 7.90 0.75
C THR A 153 14.34 7.34 -0.06
N GLY A 154 13.35 8.18 -0.35
CA GLY A 154 12.21 7.83 -1.18
C GLY A 154 12.61 7.47 -2.62
N ILE A 155 13.54 8.23 -3.22
CA ILE A 155 14.11 7.94 -4.54
C ILE A 155 14.79 6.56 -4.54
N GLY A 156 15.62 6.27 -3.53
CA GLY A 156 16.31 4.98 -3.38
C GLY A 156 15.32 3.82 -3.35
N ASN A 157 14.28 3.91 -2.54
CA ASN A 157 13.24 2.89 -2.41
C ASN A 157 12.45 2.69 -3.70
N ALA A 158 11.96 3.77 -4.31
CA ALA A 158 11.17 3.68 -5.54
C ALA A 158 12.00 3.13 -6.70
N CYS A 159 13.24 3.59 -6.89
CA CYS A 159 14.14 3.08 -7.92
C CYS A 159 14.49 1.61 -7.70
N ASN A 160 14.74 1.18 -6.46
CA ASN A 160 14.98 -0.23 -6.15
C ASN A 160 13.78 -1.10 -6.54
N ASN A 161 12.56 -0.67 -6.21
CA ASN A 161 11.34 -1.40 -6.55
C ASN A 161 11.07 -1.43 -8.07
N ILE A 162 11.32 -0.32 -8.78
CA ILE A 162 11.25 -0.29 -10.25
C ILE A 162 12.28 -1.26 -10.84
N GLY A 163 13.51 -1.30 -10.30
CA GLY A 163 14.54 -2.25 -10.70
C GLY A 163 14.09 -3.69 -10.54
N ASN A 164 13.43 -4.03 -9.42
CA ASN A 164 12.84 -5.36 -9.20
C ASN A 164 11.79 -5.72 -10.28
N MET A 165 10.94 -4.76 -10.67
CA MET A 165 9.95 -4.98 -11.74
C MET A 165 10.60 -5.24 -13.09
N PHE A 166 11.65 -4.49 -13.43
CA PHE A 166 12.41 -4.74 -14.66
C PHE A 166 13.16 -6.08 -14.61
N THR A 167 13.68 -6.49 -13.45
CA THR A 167 14.27 -7.83 -13.26
C THR A 167 13.22 -8.92 -13.52
N ALA A 168 12.02 -8.79 -12.96
CA ALA A 168 10.92 -9.72 -13.20
C ALA A 168 10.53 -9.80 -14.70
N LYS A 169 10.61 -8.68 -15.43
CA LYS A 169 10.45 -8.64 -16.90
C LYS A 169 11.66 -9.15 -17.66
N LYS A 170 12.75 -9.55 -16.99
CA LYS A 170 14.05 -9.91 -17.59
C LYS A 170 14.69 -8.79 -18.41
N GLN A 171 14.30 -7.56 -18.15
CA GLN A 171 14.87 -6.35 -18.75
C GLN A 171 16.08 -5.89 -17.90
N TYR A 172 17.14 -6.71 -17.93
CA TYR A 172 18.29 -6.59 -17.01
C TYR A 172 19.07 -5.28 -17.15
N ARG A 173 19.12 -4.72 -18.36
CA ARG A 173 19.76 -3.41 -18.60
C ARG A 173 19.02 -2.30 -17.84
N ASP A 174 17.70 -2.25 -17.99
CA ASP A 174 16.88 -1.23 -17.33
C ASP A 174 16.87 -1.44 -15.82
N ALA A 175 16.78 -2.69 -15.34
CA ALA A 175 16.91 -3.01 -13.92
C ALA A 175 18.19 -2.41 -13.32
N ARG A 176 19.34 -2.62 -13.97
CA ARG A 176 20.62 -2.05 -13.50
C ARG A 176 20.62 -0.53 -13.46
N VAL A 177 20.05 0.14 -14.47
CA VAL A 177 19.94 1.61 -14.48
C VAL A 177 19.24 2.11 -13.21
N TYR A 178 18.10 1.51 -12.87
CA TYR A 178 17.36 1.90 -11.68
C TYR A 178 18.06 1.51 -10.38
N TYR A 179 18.70 0.34 -10.29
CA TYR A 179 19.48 -0.03 -9.10
C TYR A 179 20.69 0.88 -8.89
N PHE A 180 21.37 1.33 -9.96
CA PHE A 180 22.47 2.31 -9.82
C PHE A 180 21.92 3.67 -9.38
N LYS A 181 20.74 4.11 -9.87
CA LYS A 181 20.09 5.33 -9.39
C LYS A 181 19.72 5.20 -7.89
N ALA A 182 19.21 4.06 -7.47
CA ALA A 182 18.94 3.76 -6.06
C ALA A 182 20.23 3.75 -5.22
N LEU A 183 21.32 3.18 -5.74
CA LEU A 183 22.61 3.13 -5.09
C LEU A 183 23.16 4.55 -4.83
N GLU A 184 23.12 5.44 -5.81
CA GLU A 184 23.57 6.82 -5.65
C GLU A 184 22.70 7.59 -4.65
N ALA A 185 21.38 7.42 -4.69
CA ALA A 185 20.46 8.03 -3.72
C ALA A 185 20.75 7.56 -2.29
N ASN A 186 20.98 6.26 -2.07
CA ASN A 186 21.33 5.71 -0.75
C ASN A 186 22.72 6.16 -0.27
N LYS A 187 23.68 6.34 -1.19
CA LYS A 187 25.00 6.92 -0.84
C LYS A 187 24.87 8.36 -0.36
N THR A 188 24.02 9.16 -1.00
CA THR A 188 23.79 10.57 -0.62
C THR A 188 23.33 10.71 0.83
N VAL A 189 22.48 9.79 1.31
CA VAL A 189 21.99 9.81 2.69
C VAL A 189 22.80 8.94 3.65
N GLY A 190 23.82 8.24 3.16
CA GLY A 190 24.65 7.35 3.96
C GLY A 190 23.94 6.08 4.43
N ASP A 191 22.85 5.66 3.75
CA ASP A 191 22.12 4.44 4.10
C ASP A 191 22.91 3.20 3.68
N LYS A 192 23.71 2.70 4.62
CA LYS A 192 24.55 1.51 4.40
C LYS A 192 23.72 0.26 4.08
N ARG A 193 22.53 0.11 4.70
CA ARG A 193 21.62 -1.02 4.41
C ARG A 193 21.08 -0.93 2.98
N GLY A 194 20.57 0.22 2.58
CA GLY A 194 20.10 0.46 1.21
C GLY A 194 21.20 0.27 0.16
N ILE A 195 22.44 0.73 0.44
CA ILE A 195 23.60 0.49 -0.42
C ILE A 195 23.87 -1.03 -0.58
N ALA A 196 23.86 -1.80 0.53
CA ALA A 196 24.10 -3.24 0.51
C ALA A 196 22.96 -3.96 -0.27
N THR A 197 21.72 -3.55 -0.09
CA THR A 197 20.57 -4.07 -0.85
C THR A 197 20.74 -3.83 -2.36
N CYS A 198 21.14 -2.62 -2.76
CA CYS A 198 21.41 -2.32 -4.16
C CYS A 198 22.50 -3.21 -4.74
N TYR A 199 23.62 -3.42 -4.00
CA TYR A 199 24.67 -4.33 -4.44
C TYR A 199 24.14 -5.77 -4.59
N ASN A 200 23.35 -6.27 -3.65
CA ASN A 200 22.74 -7.60 -3.73
C ASN A 200 21.86 -7.74 -4.98
N ASN A 201 21.02 -6.76 -5.25
CA ASN A 201 20.11 -6.77 -6.40
C ASN A 201 20.87 -6.69 -7.72
N ILE A 202 21.90 -5.84 -7.84
CA ILE A 202 22.79 -5.78 -9.00
C ILE A 202 23.49 -7.14 -9.20
N GLY A 203 24.00 -7.74 -8.12
CA GLY A 203 24.60 -9.07 -8.14
C GLY A 203 23.66 -10.15 -8.62
N ASN A 204 22.38 -10.12 -8.18
CA ASN A 204 21.36 -11.06 -8.63
C ASN A 204 21.03 -10.89 -10.11
N VAL A 205 20.96 -9.66 -10.62
CA VAL A 205 20.78 -9.42 -12.07
C VAL A 205 21.93 -10.03 -12.88
N TYR A 206 23.16 -9.90 -12.44
CA TYR A 206 24.32 -10.55 -13.10
C TYR A 206 24.28 -12.08 -12.98
N LEU A 207 23.73 -12.65 -11.88
CA LEU A 207 23.45 -14.08 -11.79
C LEU A 207 22.48 -14.56 -12.88
N ASP A 208 21.39 -13.82 -13.05
CA ASP A 208 20.36 -14.13 -14.05
C ASP A 208 20.91 -14.00 -15.49
N GLU A 209 21.83 -13.06 -15.72
CA GLU A 209 22.59 -12.95 -16.99
C GLU A 209 23.72 -14.00 -17.11
N LYS A 210 23.93 -14.88 -16.13
CA LYS A 210 25.00 -15.87 -16.05
C LYS A 210 26.41 -15.26 -16.05
N LYS A 211 26.57 -14.04 -15.61
CA LYS A 211 27.83 -13.32 -15.47
C LYS A 211 28.37 -13.48 -14.04
N ALA A 212 29.09 -14.60 -13.84
CA ALA A 212 29.47 -15.03 -12.50
C ALA A 212 30.46 -14.11 -11.81
N GLU A 213 31.43 -13.51 -12.52
CA GLU A 213 32.46 -12.64 -11.95
C GLU A 213 31.88 -11.30 -11.49
N GLU A 214 31.06 -10.69 -12.35
CA GLU A 214 30.39 -9.44 -12.03
C GLU A 214 29.43 -9.65 -10.85
N SER A 215 28.66 -10.75 -10.87
CA SER A 215 27.79 -11.12 -9.77
C SER A 215 28.56 -11.24 -8.46
N LEU A 216 29.65 -12.00 -8.46
CA LEU A 216 30.48 -12.24 -7.28
C LEU A 216 31.03 -10.92 -6.71
N THR A 217 31.48 -10.03 -7.59
CA THR A 217 31.98 -8.71 -7.20
C THR A 217 30.93 -7.92 -6.40
N TYR A 218 29.68 -7.90 -6.85
CA TYR A 218 28.62 -7.15 -6.18
C TYR A 218 28.05 -7.90 -4.97
N GLN A 219 27.93 -9.20 -5.03
CA GLN A 219 27.48 -10.02 -3.90
C GLN A 219 28.45 -9.92 -2.71
N LEU A 220 29.76 -9.96 -2.95
CA LEU A 220 30.76 -9.80 -1.89
C LEU A 220 30.75 -8.37 -1.30
N LYS A 221 30.53 -7.33 -2.14
CA LYS A 221 30.37 -5.96 -1.63
C LYS A 221 29.14 -5.87 -0.70
N SER A 222 28.04 -6.49 -1.08
CA SER A 222 26.82 -6.57 -0.27
C SER A 222 27.08 -7.31 1.04
N TYR A 223 27.62 -8.52 0.98
CA TYR A 223 27.94 -9.36 2.13
C TYR A 223 28.83 -8.63 3.15
N ASN A 224 29.92 -8.03 2.67
CA ASN A 224 30.87 -7.32 3.53
C ASN A 224 30.23 -6.08 4.18
N LEU A 225 29.35 -5.38 3.47
CA LEU A 225 28.67 -4.21 4.02
C LEU A 225 27.61 -4.62 5.06
N TYR A 226 26.80 -5.65 4.79
CA TYR A 226 25.87 -6.18 5.78
C TYR A 226 26.59 -6.72 7.04
N LYS A 227 27.74 -7.40 6.87
CA LYS A 227 28.56 -7.83 7.98
C LYS A 227 29.09 -6.64 8.79
N LYS A 228 29.49 -5.55 8.14
CA LYS A 228 30.00 -4.33 8.81
C LYS A 228 28.92 -3.62 9.64
N ILE A 229 27.65 -3.74 9.26
CA ILE A 229 26.52 -3.12 9.99
C ILE A 229 25.77 -4.13 10.87
N ASP A 230 26.26 -5.35 10.99
CA ASP A 230 25.66 -6.48 11.73
C ASP A 230 24.20 -6.78 11.36
N ASP A 231 23.87 -6.62 10.06
CA ASP A 231 22.55 -6.99 9.55
C ASP A 231 22.49 -8.47 9.19
N LYS A 232 22.12 -9.31 10.15
CA LYS A 232 22.09 -10.77 9.98
C LYS A 232 21.17 -11.23 8.84
N LYS A 233 20.00 -10.59 8.64
CA LYS A 233 19.11 -10.94 7.51
C LYS A 233 19.77 -10.62 6.18
N GLY A 234 20.35 -9.43 6.05
CA GLY A 234 21.11 -9.05 4.85
C GLY A 234 22.31 -9.95 4.59
N ILE A 235 23.00 -10.40 5.65
CA ILE A 235 24.10 -11.37 5.53
C ILE A 235 23.58 -12.69 4.91
N VAL A 236 22.42 -13.20 5.36
CA VAL A 236 21.81 -14.43 4.81
C VAL A 236 21.54 -14.27 3.31
N GLU A 237 20.89 -13.18 2.90
CA GLU A 237 20.55 -12.93 1.51
C GLU A 237 21.79 -12.82 0.62
N ALA A 238 22.77 -12.03 1.03
CA ALA A 238 24.01 -11.82 0.29
C ALA A 238 24.90 -13.08 0.26
N ALA A 239 24.96 -13.86 1.36
CA ALA A 239 25.66 -15.14 1.38
C ALA A 239 25.02 -16.15 0.42
N GLY A 240 23.68 -16.26 0.39
CA GLY A 240 22.98 -17.09 -0.60
C GLY A 240 23.31 -16.67 -2.04
N GLY A 241 23.26 -15.34 -2.34
CA GLY A 241 23.68 -14.80 -3.63
C GLY A 241 25.13 -15.14 -3.98
N THR A 242 26.05 -14.98 -3.01
CA THR A 242 27.47 -15.33 -3.16
C THR A 242 27.65 -16.82 -3.43
N GLY A 243 26.94 -17.68 -2.71
CA GLY A 243 26.96 -19.14 -2.93
C GLY A 243 26.52 -19.52 -4.35
N ARG A 244 25.42 -18.90 -4.84
CA ARG A 244 24.96 -19.11 -6.23
C ARG A 244 25.98 -18.62 -7.25
N ALA A 245 26.64 -17.48 -7.02
CA ALA A 245 27.68 -16.96 -7.92
C ALA A 245 28.92 -17.89 -7.99
N TYR A 246 29.39 -18.42 -6.85
CA TYR A 246 30.44 -19.44 -6.83
C TYR A 246 30.02 -20.75 -7.49
N ALA A 247 28.77 -21.19 -7.28
CA ALA A 247 28.22 -22.35 -7.97
C ALA A 247 28.18 -22.16 -9.48
N LEU A 248 27.89 -20.94 -9.96
CA LEU A 248 27.93 -20.62 -11.38
C LEU A 248 29.36 -20.68 -11.95
N LYS A 249 30.38 -20.23 -11.19
CA LYS A 249 31.81 -20.38 -11.51
C LYS A 249 32.33 -21.82 -11.41
N ASN A 250 31.54 -22.77 -10.93
CA ASN A 250 31.93 -24.11 -10.62
C ASN A 250 32.94 -24.22 -9.46
N ASP A 251 33.03 -23.21 -8.60
CA ASP A 251 33.76 -23.24 -7.34
C ASP A 251 32.85 -23.84 -6.25
N LEU A 252 32.83 -25.15 -6.19
CA LEU A 252 31.90 -25.91 -5.34
C LEU A 252 32.22 -25.74 -3.85
N THR A 253 33.48 -25.52 -3.51
CA THR A 253 33.94 -25.36 -2.12
C THR A 253 33.40 -24.08 -1.53
N ASN A 254 33.59 -22.94 -2.21
CA ASN A 254 33.07 -21.65 -1.76
C ASN A 254 31.54 -21.58 -1.86
N ALA A 255 30.94 -22.21 -2.88
CA ALA A 255 29.49 -22.29 -3.00
C ALA A 255 28.86 -22.99 -1.78
N LEU A 256 29.44 -24.15 -1.38
CA LEU A 256 28.97 -24.88 -0.20
C LEU A 256 29.15 -24.07 1.08
N TYR A 257 30.31 -23.42 1.24
CA TYR A 257 30.60 -22.58 2.41
C TYR A 257 29.54 -21.48 2.60
N TYR A 258 29.30 -20.70 1.57
CA TYR A 258 28.35 -19.56 1.67
C TYR A 258 26.90 -20.01 1.82
N ASN A 259 26.48 -21.09 1.16
CA ASN A 259 25.14 -21.66 1.35
C ASN A 259 24.95 -22.19 2.78
N THR A 260 25.97 -22.87 3.34
CA THR A 260 25.94 -23.34 4.73
C THR A 260 25.91 -22.20 5.72
N LEU A 261 26.68 -21.14 5.47
CA LEU A 261 26.68 -19.94 6.29
C LEU A 261 25.30 -19.25 6.28
N ALA A 262 24.67 -19.12 5.11
CA ALA A 262 23.34 -18.54 4.98
C ALA A 262 22.31 -19.35 5.77
N LEU A 263 22.29 -20.68 5.63
CA LEU A 263 21.38 -21.56 6.36
C LEU A 263 21.59 -21.46 7.88
N LYS A 264 22.83 -21.52 8.33
CA LYS A 264 23.17 -21.46 9.75
C LYS A 264 22.67 -20.17 10.38
N ILE A 265 22.99 -19.01 9.79
CA ILE A 265 22.57 -17.71 10.33
C ILE A 265 21.04 -17.57 10.27
N ALA A 266 20.41 -18.03 9.17
CA ALA A 266 18.94 -17.97 9.05
C ALA A 266 18.24 -18.77 10.16
N GLN A 267 18.80 -19.94 10.54
CA GLN A 267 18.31 -20.77 11.64
C GLN A 267 18.55 -20.10 13.00
N GLU A 268 19.74 -19.53 13.22
CA GLU A 268 20.10 -18.83 14.46
C GLU A 268 19.16 -17.65 14.78
N ILE A 269 18.67 -16.95 13.76
CA ILE A 269 17.79 -15.78 13.94
C ILE A 269 16.31 -16.07 13.67
N ASP A 270 15.92 -17.34 13.53
CA ASP A 270 14.55 -17.79 13.14
C ASP A 270 13.99 -17.06 11.89
N PHE A 271 14.85 -16.84 10.90
CA PHE A 271 14.46 -16.22 9.64
C PHE A 271 13.94 -17.28 8.65
N LYS A 272 12.64 -17.58 8.73
CA LYS A 272 11.98 -18.67 8.01
C LYS A 272 12.14 -18.58 6.48
N GLU A 273 12.02 -17.38 5.93
CA GLU A 273 12.22 -17.14 4.49
C GLU A 273 13.68 -17.43 4.08
N GLY A 274 14.64 -17.02 4.90
CA GLY A 274 16.05 -17.30 4.67
C GLY A 274 16.35 -18.79 4.70
N VAL A 275 15.75 -19.54 5.64
CA VAL A 275 15.88 -21.02 5.73
C VAL A 275 15.28 -21.67 4.48
N ARG A 276 14.07 -21.26 4.07
CA ARG A 276 13.44 -21.73 2.84
C ARG A 276 14.34 -21.51 1.62
N ASP A 277 14.86 -20.29 1.46
CA ASP A 277 15.68 -19.94 0.30
C ASP A 277 17.02 -20.67 0.29
N ALA A 278 17.64 -20.87 1.46
CA ALA A 278 18.83 -21.69 1.59
C ALA A 278 18.59 -23.17 1.19
N TYR A 279 17.45 -23.76 1.57
CA TYR A 279 17.09 -25.11 1.11
C TYR A 279 16.91 -25.19 -0.41
N ARG A 280 16.31 -24.17 -1.04
CA ARG A 280 16.24 -24.08 -2.50
C ARG A 280 17.63 -24.03 -3.14
N ASP A 281 18.54 -23.24 -2.59
CA ASP A 281 19.90 -23.08 -3.11
C ASP A 281 20.72 -24.37 -2.93
N PHE A 282 20.56 -25.12 -1.82
CA PHE A 282 21.13 -26.45 -1.64
C PHE A 282 20.57 -27.48 -2.61
N ALA A 283 19.24 -27.47 -2.85
CA ALA A 283 18.64 -28.37 -3.81
C ALA A 283 19.20 -28.14 -5.23
N ALA A 284 19.35 -26.88 -5.65
CA ALA A 284 19.96 -26.53 -6.94
C ALA A 284 21.46 -26.92 -6.98
N PHE A 285 22.20 -26.69 -5.91
CA PHE A 285 23.61 -27.02 -5.77
C PHE A 285 23.84 -28.54 -5.95
N TYR A 286 23.12 -29.39 -5.22
CA TYR A 286 23.26 -30.84 -5.30
C TYR A 286 22.74 -31.42 -6.62
N LYS A 287 21.68 -30.84 -7.18
CA LYS A 287 21.18 -31.18 -8.54
C LYS A 287 22.26 -30.97 -9.59
N LYS A 288 22.99 -29.86 -9.55
CA LYS A 288 24.09 -29.55 -10.46
C LYS A 288 25.23 -30.55 -10.38
N GLN A 289 25.42 -31.16 -9.21
CA GLN A 289 26.45 -32.18 -8.97
C GLN A 289 25.95 -33.61 -9.23
N ASN A 290 24.76 -33.80 -9.79
CA ASN A 290 24.12 -35.11 -9.99
C ASN A 290 23.87 -35.91 -8.70
N GLN A 291 23.91 -35.25 -7.52
CA GLN A 291 23.59 -35.87 -6.23
C GLN A 291 22.05 -35.77 -6.00
N PHE A 292 21.31 -36.54 -6.79
CA PHE A 292 19.82 -36.38 -6.89
C PHE A 292 19.12 -36.72 -5.56
N GLU A 293 19.64 -37.64 -4.76
CA GLU A 293 19.06 -38.00 -3.46
C GLU A 293 19.10 -36.80 -2.49
N LYS A 294 20.26 -36.13 -2.38
CA LYS A 294 20.38 -34.91 -1.56
C LYS A 294 19.57 -33.78 -2.13
N ALA A 295 19.55 -33.60 -3.46
CA ALA A 295 18.73 -32.60 -4.10
C ALA A 295 17.24 -32.80 -3.78
N LEU A 296 16.75 -34.05 -3.79
CA LEU A 296 15.37 -34.38 -3.41
C LEU A 296 15.11 -34.12 -1.92
N GLN A 297 16.05 -34.45 -1.04
CA GLN A 297 15.94 -34.17 0.40
C GLN A 297 15.76 -32.66 0.65
N TYR A 298 16.62 -31.82 0.06
CA TYR A 298 16.52 -30.37 0.23
C TYR A 298 15.28 -29.78 -0.46
N THR A 299 14.79 -30.37 -1.56
CA THR A 299 13.53 -29.99 -2.17
C THR A 299 12.34 -30.26 -1.23
N LYS A 300 12.33 -31.40 -0.51
CA LYS A 300 11.33 -31.69 0.52
C LYS A 300 11.37 -30.68 1.67
N LEU A 301 12.58 -30.35 2.15
CA LEU A 301 12.77 -29.35 3.20
C LEU A 301 12.29 -27.94 2.73
N PHE A 302 12.59 -27.56 1.49
CA PHE A 302 12.10 -26.32 0.89
C PHE A 302 10.57 -26.26 0.88
N ASN A 303 9.90 -27.33 0.44
CA ASN A 303 8.44 -27.37 0.42
C ASN A 303 7.84 -27.31 1.82
N ALA A 304 8.38 -28.07 2.78
CA ALA A 304 7.95 -28.01 4.17
C ALA A 304 8.13 -26.62 4.79
N ALA A 305 9.25 -25.95 4.53
CA ALA A 305 9.51 -24.59 5.00
C ALA A 305 8.52 -23.58 4.34
N LYS A 306 8.23 -23.75 3.05
CA LYS A 306 7.24 -22.94 2.34
C LYS A 306 5.84 -23.08 2.95
N ASP A 307 5.41 -24.29 3.25
CA ASP A 307 4.08 -24.57 3.82
C ASP A 307 3.98 -24.06 5.27
N SER A 308 5.07 -24.09 6.04
CA SER A 308 5.10 -23.57 7.41
C SER A 308 4.95 -22.05 7.51
N ILE A 309 5.32 -21.30 6.47
CA ILE A 309 5.15 -19.85 6.39
C ILE A 309 3.66 -19.48 6.16
N LEU A 310 2.91 -20.36 5.46
CA LEU A 310 1.50 -20.19 5.11
C LEU A 310 0.60 -20.89 6.14
N ASN A 311 0.42 -20.30 7.33
CA ASN A 311 -0.45 -20.86 8.36
C ASN A 311 -1.92 -20.46 8.19
N LYS A 312 -2.79 -21.40 7.76
CA LYS A 312 -4.22 -21.19 7.51
C LYS A 312 -5.03 -20.77 8.76
N ASP A 313 -4.64 -21.23 9.94
CA ASP A 313 -5.40 -20.95 11.17
C ASP A 313 -5.26 -19.49 11.60
N ASN A 314 -4.08 -18.91 11.42
CA ASN A 314 -3.87 -17.48 11.65
C ASN A 314 -4.71 -16.61 10.70
N TYR A 315 -4.93 -17.05 9.45
CA TYR A 315 -5.78 -16.33 8.50
C TYR A 315 -7.24 -16.21 8.96
N LYS A 316 -7.81 -17.28 9.53
CA LYS A 316 -9.18 -17.27 10.02
C LYS A 316 -9.35 -16.30 11.18
N GLN A 317 -8.47 -16.37 12.20
CA GLN A 317 -8.49 -15.47 13.35
C GLN A 317 -8.30 -14.00 12.95
N ILE A 318 -7.37 -13.72 12.03
CA ILE A 318 -7.13 -12.39 11.50
C ILE A 318 -8.34 -11.86 10.73
N SER A 319 -9.02 -12.73 9.95
CA SER A 319 -10.24 -12.35 9.22
C SER A 319 -11.38 -12.00 10.18
N GLU A 320 -11.55 -12.77 11.24
CA GLU A 320 -12.53 -12.51 12.30
C GLU A 320 -12.25 -11.20 13.04
N LEU A 321 -11.00 -10.97 13.41
CA LEU A 321 -10.56 -9.73 14.07
C LEU A 321 -10.81 -8.49 13.20
N ASN A 322 -10.48 -8.56 11.91
CA ASN A 322 -10.76 -7.47 10.99
C ASN A 322 -12.26 -7.20 10.82
N THR A 323 -13.05 -8.27 10.71
CA THR A 323 -14.52 -8.16 10.61
C THR A 323 -15.08 -7.48 11.85
N ARG A 324 -14.62 -7.88 13.02
CA ARG A 324 -15.02 -7.25 14.29
C ARG A 324 -14.65 -5.75 14.33
N TYR A 325 -13.42 -5.39 13.95
CA TYR A 325 -12.99 -3.99 13.91
C TYR A 325 -13.84 -3.14 12.95
N GLU A 326 -14.07 -3.62 11.72
CA GLU A 326 -14.88 -2.91 10.74
C GLU A 326 -16.36 -2.83 11.17
N THR A 327 -16.87 -3.86 11.85
CA THR A 327 -18.22 -3.85 12.43
C THR A 327 -18.33 -2.82 13.54
N ASP A 328 -17.42 -2.85 14.51
CA ASP A 328 -17.35 -1.86 15.60
C ASP A 328 -17.22 -0.42 15.06
N LYS A 329 -16.51 -0.24 13.96
CA LYS A 329 -16.38 1.08 13.31
C LYS A 329 -17.69 1.53 12.71
N LYS A 330 -18.36 0.66 11.94
CA LYS A 330 -19.67 0.95 11.34
C LYS A 330 -20.73 1.22 12.41
N GLU A 331 -20.75 0.45 13.49
CA GLU A 331 -21.68 0.67 14.60
C GLU A 331 -21.48 2.04 15.23
N ARG A 332 -20.23 2.47 15.41
CA ARG A 332 -19.93 3.83 15.90
C ARG A 332 -20.34 4.92 14.92
N GLU A 333 -20.10 4.73 13.61
CA GLU A 333 -20.56 5.66 12.57
C GLU A 333 -22.10 5.76 12.58
N ILE A 334 -22.79 4.63 12.67
CA ILE A 334 -24.27 4.58 12.77
C ILE A 334 -24.72 5.31 14.03
N LEU A 335 -24.08 5.06 15.18
CA LEU A 335 -24.42 5.73 16.44
C LEU A 335 -24.22 7.26 16.36
N LEU A 336 -23.12 7.71 15.72
CA LEU A 336 -22.87 9.13 15.51
C LEU A 336 -23.90 9.77 14.58
N LEU A 337 -24.20 9.10 13.47
CA LEU A 337 -25.23 9.55 12.53
C LEU A 337 -26.61 9.58 13.17
N THR A 338 -26.96 8.59 13.99
CA THR A 338 -28.22 8.54 14.73
C THR A 338 -28.32 9.69 15.72
N LYS A 339 -27.25 9.97 16.48
CA LYS A 339 -27.20 11.13 17.38
C LYS A 339 -27.31 12.47 16.62
N ASP A 340 -26.63 12.60 15.49
CA ASP A 340 -26.72 13.79 14.64
C ASP A 340 -28.15 13.97 14.10
N GLN A 341 -28.77 12.88 13.65
CA GLN A 341 -30.20 12.89 13.24
C GLN A 341 -31.14 13.25 14.39
N GLU A 342 -30.89 12.71 15.61
CA GLU A 342 -31.69 13.09 16.79
C GLU A 342 -31.54 14.58 17.11
N LEU A 343 -30.31 15.12 17.06
CA LEU A 343 -30.05 16.54 17.28
C LEU A 343 -30.71 17.41 16.20
N LYS A 344 -30.62 17.03 14.94
CA LYS A 344 -31.30 17.70 13.82
C LYS A 344 -32.82 17.65 13.99
N THR A 345 -33.34 16.52 14.40
CA THR A 345 -34.78 16.36 14.63
C THR A 345 -35.24 17.22 15.81
N LYS A 346 -34.45 17.32 16.90
CA LYS A 346 -34.74 18.23 18.02
C LYS A 346 -34.68 19.70 17.57
N MET A 347 -33.68 20.09 16.79
CA MET A 347 -33.58 21.45 16.26
C MET A 347 -34.74 21.78 15.31
N ILE A 348 -35.11 20.85 14.45
CA ILE A 348 -36.26 21.02 13.55
C ILE A 348 -37.56 21.17 14.35
N ARG A 349 -37.77 20.34 15.41
CA ARG A 349 -38.93 20.48 16.30
C ARG A 349 -38.95 21.83 17.03
N GLN A 350 -37.79 22.27 17.54
CA GLN A 350 -37.68 23.61 18.15
C GLN A 350 -37.97 24.72 17.15
N GLN A 351 -37.41 24.64 15.95
CA GLN A 351 -37.70 25.62 14.87
C GLN A 351 -39.18 25.58 14.48
N GLN A 352 -39.78 24.39 14.39
CA GLN A 352 -41.19 24.25 14.15
C GLN A 352 -42.04 24.86 15.27
N PHE A 353 -41.66 24.61 16.52
CA PHE A 353 -42.36 25.18 17.66
C PHE A 353 -42.27 26.70 17.68
N VAL A 354 -41.08 27.25 17.46
CA VAL A 354 -40.91 28.73 17.32
C VAL A 354 -41.65 29.26 16.10
N ARG A 355 -41.64 28.52 14.98
CA ARG A 355 -42.34 28.87 13.75
C ARG A 355 -43.87 28.88 13.96
N TRP A 356 -44.37 27.85 14.68
CA TRP A 356 -45.79 27.79 15.02
C TRP A 356 -46.20 28.89 16.00
N GLY A 357 -45.36 29.24 16.98
CA GLY A 357 -45.54 30.34 17.89
C GLY A 357 -45.57 31.72 17.17
N LEU A 358 -44.64 31.89 16.21
CA LEU A 358 -44.60 33.09 15.35
C LEU A 358 -45.79 33.16 14.41
N ILE A 359 -46.18 32.00 13.84
CA ILE A 359 -47.36 31.91 12.98
C ILE A 359 -48.63 32.22 13.76
N GLY A 360 -48.77 31.70 14.99
CA GLY A 360 -49.89 32.01 15.88
C GLY A 360 -49.98 33.51 16.21
N GLY A 361 -48.84 34.14 16.51
CA GLY A 361 -48.74 35.56 16.75
C GLY A 361 -49.05 36.40 15.49
N LEU A 362 -48.57 35.95 14.34
CA LEU A 362 -48.86 36.59 13.06
C LEU A 362 -50.31 36.42 12.61
N ILE A 363 -50.91 35.25 12.87
CA ILE A 363 -52.35 35.03 12.57
C ILE A 363 -53.23 36.04 13.32
N LEU A 364 -52.91 36.33 14.58
CA LEU A 364 -53.60 37.34 15.39
C LEU A 364 -53.40 38.75 14.83
N LEU A 365 -52.25 39.06 14.29
CA LEU A 365 -51.95 40.31 13.58
C LEU A 365 -52.57 40.36 12.18
N PHE A 366 -52.59 39.23 11.48
CA PHE A 366 -53.08 39.13 10.09
C PHE A 366 -54.61 39.13 9.97
N VAL A 367 -55.35 38.72 11.02
CA VAL A 367 -56.82 38.80 11.02
C VAL A 367 -57.28 40.25 10.86
N SER A 368 -56.48 41.22 11.33
CA SER A 368 -56.79 42.66 11.18
C SER A 368 -56.30 43.28 9.84
N ILE A 369 -55.27 42.69 9.21
CA ILE A 369 -54.68 43.27 7.96
C ILE A 369 -55.07 42.44 6.70
N TYR A 370 -55.65 41.26 6.91
CA TYR A 370 -55.90 40.23 5.88
C TYR A 370 -56.78 40.63 4.70
N SER A 371 -57.70 41.60 4.89
CA SER A 371 -58.63 41.97 3.83
C SER A 371 -57.99 42.75 2.66
N ILE A 372 -56.86 43.40 2.89
CA ILE A 372 -56.30 44.37 1.92
C ILE A 372 -55.08 43.79 1.14
N PHE A 373 -54.26 42.95 1.76
CA PHE A 373 -52.97 42.56 1.16
C PHE A 373 -52.87 41.14 0.57
N ARG A 374 -53.91 40.32 0.67
CA ARG A 374 -53.92 38.87 0.39
C ARG A 374 -53.50 38.46 -1.03
N ARG A 375 -53.95 39.22 -2.05
CA ARG A 375 -53.73 38.86 -3.46
C ARG A 375 -52.36 39.25 -4.02
N TYR A 376 -51.73 40.24 -3.51
CA TYR A 376 -50.51 40.81 -4.15
C TYR A 376 -49.24 40.08 -3.73
N ARG A 377 -49.10 39.72 -2.48
CA ARG A 377 -47.87 39.09 -1.97
C ARG A 377 -47.71 37.59 -2.28
N PHE A 378 -48.81 36.87 -2.42
CA PHE A 378 -48.72 35.44 -2.72
C PHE A 378 -48.10 35.17 -4.09
N LYS A 379 -48.34 36.02 -5.06
CA LYS A 379 -47.84 35.91 -6.44
C LYS A 379 -46.33 36.21 -6.54
N GLN A 380 -45.82 37.14 -5.76
CA GLN A 380 -44.40 37.50 -5.77
C GLN A 380 -43.49 36.46 -5.07
N THR A 381 -43.95 35.92 -3.96
CA THR A 381 -43.16 34.93 -3.23
C THR A 381 -43.04 33.59 -3.95
N ALA A 382 -44.11 33.16 -4.63
CA ALA A 382 -44.12 31.95 -5.43
C ALA A 382 -43.15 32.01 -6.63
N ASN A 383 -43.14 33.18 -7.32
CA ASN A 383 -42.24 33.36 -8.47
C ASN A 383 -40.77 33.44 -8.08
N LEU A 384 -40.44 34.05 -6.93
CA LEU A 384 -39.07 34.10 -6.42
C LEU A 384 -38.54 32.74 -6.00
N LEU A 385 -39.41 31.90 -5.45
CA LEU A 385 -39.02 30.53 -5.07
C LEU A 385 -38.75 29.65 -6.29
N LEU A 386 -39.58 29.82 -7.33
CA LEU A 386 -39.42 29.11 -8.60
C LEU A 386 -38.10 29.48 -9.32
N GLU A 387 -37.78 30.77 -9.28
CA GLU A 387 -36.54 31.28 -9.89
C GLU A 387 -35.29 30.81 -9.15
N LYS A 388 -35.36 30.73 -7.81
CA LYS A 388 -34.27 30.21 -6.99
C LYS A 388 -34.02 28.70 -7.18
N GLN A 389 -35.10 27.91 -7.23
CA GLN A 389 -35.01 26.47 -7.49
C GLN A 389 -34.45 26.17 -8.90
N ASN A 390 -34.84 26.94 -9.89
CA ASN A 390 -34.30 26.78 -11.24
C ASN A 390 -32.80 27.11 -11.30
N LYS A 391 -32.32 28.11 -10.56
CA LYS A 391 -30.86 28.38 -10.47
C LYS A 391 -30.08 27.28 -9.77
N GLU A 392 -30.57 26.76 -8.66
CA GLU A 392 -29.90 25.62 -7.95
C GLU A 392 -29.86 24.34 -8.80
N ILE A 393 -30.92 24.05 -9.56
CA ILE A 393 -30.96 22.90 -10.47
C ILE A 393 -29.97 23.11 -11.63
N GLN A 394 -29.89 24.31 -12.17
CA GLN A 394 -28.93 24.62 -13.24
C GLN A 394 -27.49 24.51 -12.76
N GLU A 395 -27.20 24.95 -11.54
CA GLU A 395 -25.84 24.86 -10.97
C GLU A 395 -25.44 23.42 -10.68
N LYS A 396 -26.35 22.60 -10.12
CA LYS A 396 -26.13 21.16 -9.93
C LYS A 396 -25.94 20.41 -11.24
N ASN A 397 -26.77 20.72 -12.24
CA ASN A 397 -26.63 20.10 -13.56
C ASN A 397 -25.31 20.48 -14.24
N ARG A 398 -24.85 21.73 -14.08
CA ARG A 398 -23.56 22.16 -14.58
C ARG A 398 -22.41 21.38 -13.93
N LEU A 399 -22.40 21.25 -12.59
CA LEU A 399 -21.38 20.49 -11.85
C LEU A 399 -21.34 19.01 -12.27
N ILE A 400 -22.53 18.41 -12.52
CA ILE A 400 -22.62 17.04 -13.01
C ILE A 400 -22.04 16.94 -14.44
N THR A 401 -22.39 17.90 -15.30
CA THR A 401 -21.87 17.93 -16.69
C THR A 401 -20.37 18.12 -16.70
N ASP A 402 -19.85 19.07 -15.92
CA ASP A 402 -18.41 19.32 -15.79
C ASP A 402 -17.66 18.06 -15.27
N SER A 403 -18.28 17.33 -14.32
CA SER A 403 -17.72 16.07 -13.80
C SER A 403 -17.73 14.94 -14.85
N ILE A 404 -18.79 14.87 -15.66
CA ILE A 404 -18.91 13.92 -16.76
C ILE A 404 -17.90 14.24 -17.87
N ASP A 405 -17.74 15.54 -18.21
CA ASP A 405 -16.79 15.98 -19.21
C ASP A 405 -15.33 15.77 -18.75
N TYR A 406 -15.06 15.94 -17.45
CA TYR A 406 -13.76 15.62 -16.86
C TYR A 406 -13.47 14.10 -16.94
N ALA A 407 -14.43 13.27 -16.55
CA ALA A 407 -14.31 11.81 -16.67
C ALA A 407 -14.12 11.37 -18.13
N ARG A 408 -14.83 12.02 -19.07
CA ARG A 408 -14.66 11.81 -20.51
C ARG A 408 -13.26 12.18 -20.99
N SER A 409 -12.74 13.33 -20.54
CA SER A 409 -11.38 13.78 -20.91
C SER A 409 -10.29 12.81 -20.43
N ILE A 410 -10.47 12.24 -19.21
CA ILE A 410 -9.59 11.19 -18.71
C ILE A 410 -9.68 9.94 -19.60
N GLN A 411 -10.91 9.53 -19.95
CA GLN A 411 -11.13 8.36 -20.78
C GLN A 411 -10.54 8.54 -22.20
N GLU A 412 -10.74 9.70 -22.82
CA GLU A 412 -10.16 10.03 -24.13
C GLU A 412 -8.62 10.11 -24.11
N ALA A 413 -8.02 10.51 -22.98
CA ALA A 413 -6.55 10.55 -22.82
C ALA A 413 -5.91 9.16 -22.64
N VAL A 414 -6.67 8.19 -22.20
CA VAL A 414 -6.19 6.81 -21.96
C VAL A 414 -6.38 5.92 -23.19
N PHE A 415 -7.32 6.25 -24.06
CA PHE A 415 -7.61 5.43 -25.23
C PHE A 415 -6.63 5.70 -26.39
N PRO A 416 -6.12 4.67 -27.02
CA PRO A 416 -5.33 4.85 -28.23
C PRO A 416 -6.19 5.49 -29.33
N THR A 417 -5.64 6.49 -30.00
CA THR A 417 -6.35 7.19 -31.07
C THR A 417 -6.59 6.28 -32.27
N ALA A 418 -7.61 6.60 -33.07
CA ALA A 418 -7.89 5.85 -34.29
C ALA A 418 -6.67 5.81 -35.24
N LYS A 419 -5.84 6.89 -35.25
CA LYS A 419 -4.60 6.94 -36.03
C LYS A 419 -3.54 5.98 -35.48
N GLU A 420 -3.40 5.88 -34.19
CA GLU A 420 -2.49 4.94 -33.54
C GLU A 420 -2.92 3.49 -33.82
N ILE A 421 -4.23 3.19 -33.71
CA ILE A 421 -4.77 1.87 -34.04
C ILE A 421 -4.54 1.54 -35.51
N GLN A 422 -4.80 2.45 -36.44
CA GLN A 422 -4.56 2.25 -37.85
C GLN A 422 -3.08 2.11 -38.21
N SER A 423 -2.17 2.71 -37.46
CA SER A 423 -0.73 2.52 -37.63
C SER A 423 -0.29 1.10 -37.27
N ILE A 424 -0.98 0.49 -36.31
CA ILE A 424 -0.71 -0.88 -35.84
C ILE A 424 -1.46 -1.91 -36.70
N PHE A 425 -2.70 -1.59 -37.10
CA PHE A 425 -3.59 -2.43 -37.87
C PHE A 425 -4.12 -1.65 -39.09
N PRO A 426 -3.37 -1.57 -40.19
CA PRO A 426 -3.70 -0.71 -41.34
C PRO A 426 -5.05 -0.98 -42.02
N SER A 427 -5.58 -2.21 -41.93
CA SER A 427 -6.87 -2.61 -42.48
C SER A 427 -8.01 -2.67 -41.46
N SER A 428 -7.84 -2.04 -40.31
CA SER A 428 -8.84 -2.02 -39.24
C SER A 428 -9.67 -0.72 -39.24
N PHE A 429 -10.82 -0.79 -38.65
CA PHE A 429 -11.61 0.39 -38.28
C PHE A 429 -12.08 0.26 -36.82
N LEU A 430 -12.10 1.37 -36.13
CA LEU A 430 -12.62 1.43 -34.78
C LEU A 430 -14.06 1.94 -34.81
N LEU A 431 -15.01 1.10 -34.38
CA LEU A 431 -16.37 1.53 -34.11
C LEU A 431 -16.57 1.61 -32.58
N TYR A 432 -16.36 2.78 -32.03
CA TYR A 432 -16.62 3.06 -30.63
C TYR A 432 -17.82 4.00 -30.52
N LYS A 433 -18.92 3.50 -29.99
CA LYS A 433 -20.17 4.23 -29.86
C LYS A 433 -20.71 4.07 -28.43
N PRO A 434 -20.19 4.83 -27.47
CA PRO A 434 -20.65 4.73 -26.10
C PRO A 434 -22.15 5.05 -25.99
N LYS A 435 -22.86 4.31 -25.15
CA LYS A 435 -24.29 4.51 -24.88
C LYS A 435 -24.52 5.78 -24.01
N ALA A 436 -23.51 6.17 -23.21
CA ALA A 436 -23.52 7.35 -22.35
C ALA A 436 -22.29 8.24 -22.67
N VAL A 437 -22.20 9.39 -22.05
CA VAL A 437 -21.10 10.35 -22.24
C VAL A 437 -19.74 9.76 -21.81
N VAL A 438 -19.76 8.87 -20.83
CA VAL A 438 -18.61 8.07 -20.37
C VAL A 438 -18.96 6.60 -20.54
N SER A 439 -18.04 5.81 -21.08
CA SER A 439 -18.23 4.37 -21.28
C SER A 439 -17.50 3.58 -20.20
N GLY A 440 -18.11 2.49 -19.74
CA GLY A 440 -17.44 1.48 -18.94
C GLY A 440 -16.49 0.59 -19.76
N ASP A 441 -16.66 0.58 -21.07
CA ASP A 441 -15.84 -0.23 -21.97
C ASP A 441 -14.51 0.46 -22.24
N PHE A 442 -13.45 -0.29 -22.30
CA PHE A 442 -12.15 0.20 -22.72
C PHE A 442 -11.45 -0.77 -23.68
N TYR A 443 -10.55 -0.23 -24.46
CA TYR A 443 -9.69 -1.00 -25.36
C TYR A 443 -8.26 -0.53 -25.25
N TRP A 444 -7.35 -1.47 -25.40
CA TRP A 444 -5.91 -1.25 -25.34
C TRP A 444 -5.21 -2.00 -26.46
N THR A 445 -4.14 -1.41 -26.98
CA THR A 445 -3.29 -2.04 -28.00
C THR A 445 -1.84 -1.87 -27.57
N GLY A 446 -1.05 -2.93 -27.72
CA GLY A 446 0.38 -2.91 -27.42
C GLY A 446 1.15 -3.97 -28.16
N LYS A 447 2.47 -3.84 -28.17
CA LYS A 447 3.38 -4.81 -28.79
C LYS A 447 4.22 -5.45 -27.69
N VAL A 448 4.18 -6.78 -27.59
CA VAL A 448 4.97 -7.57 -26.65
C VAL A 448 5.70 -8.64 -27.45
N ASN A 449 7.03 -8.69 -27.37
CA ASN A 449 7.87 -9.68 -28.08
C ASN A 449 7.58 -9.79 -29.58
N ASP A 450 7.43 -8.66 -30.28
CA ASP A 450 7.03 -8.56 -31.71
C ASP A 450 5.61 -9.04 -32.05
N GLU A 451 4.85 -9.51 -31.09
CA GLU A 451 3.43 -9.83 -31.25
C GLU A 451 2.56 -8.62 -30.89
N LEU A 452 1.60 -8.35 -31.75
CA LEU A 452 0.60 -7.29 -31.54
C LEU A 452 -0.54 -7.85 -30.70
N ILE A 453 -0.74 -7.25 -29.52
CA ILE A 453 -1.82 -7.61 -28.61
C ILE A 453 -2.87 -6.51 -28.64
N CYS A 454 -4.12 -6.91 -28.83
CA CYS A 454 -5.29 -6.06 -28.68
C CYS A 454 -6.17 -6.65 -27.59
N ALA A 455 -6.54 -5.83 -26.62
CA ALA A 455 -7.46 -6.22 -25.58
C ALA A 455 -8.66 -5.27 -25.56
N THR A 456 -9.84 -5.83 -25.39
CA THR A 456 -11.06 -5.09 -25.12
C THR A 456 -11.64 -5.59 -23.82
N ALA A 457 -12.10 -4.69 -22.97
CA ALA A 457 -12.77 -5.05 -21.73
C ALA A 457 -14.06 -4.24 -21.60
N ASP A 458 -15.10 -4.94 -21.23
CA ASP A 458 -16.38 -4.37 -20.82
C ASP A 458 -16.38 -4.24 -19.27
N CYS A 459 -16.29 -3.01 -18.80
CA CYS A 459 -16.34 -2.70 -17.37
C CYS A 459 -17.74 -2.26 -16.93
N THR A 460 -18.76 -2.53 -17.73
CA THR A 460 -20.14 -2.33 -17.31
C THR A 460 -20.50 -3.36 -16.26
N GLY A 461 -19.90 -3.18 -15.08
CA GLY A 461 -20.21 -4.00 -13.91
C GLY A 461 -21.55 -3.62 -13.32
N HIS A 462 -22.57 -4.35 -13.69
CA HIS A 462 -23.75 -4.52 -12.86
C HIS A 462 -23.74 -5.94 -12.35
N GLY A 463 -23.05 -6.15 -11.22
CA GLY A 463 -23.30 -7.25 -10.33
C GLY A 463 -24.27 -6.81 -9.30
#